data_d1b45f294dbe71797fb4379a900f6c43
#
_entry.id   d1b45f294dbe71797fb4379a900f6c43
#
_cell.length_a   1.000
_cell.length_b   1.000
_cell.length_c   1.000
_cell.angle_alpha   90.00
_cell.angle_beta   90.00
_cell.angle_gamma   90.00
#
_symmetry.space_group_name_H-M   'P 1'
#
loop_
_entity.id
_entity.type
_entity.pdbx_description
1 polymer ?
#
loop_
_entity_poly.entity_id
_entity_poly.type
_entity_poly.pdbx_seq_one_letter_code
_entity_poly.pdbx_strand_id
1 'polypeptide(L)'
;MSTLQDLSKVLSRKQAILDENTAGVEKQKKSGKQTARERIAMLLDGGSFVEQSMLANDTGVVAGSGTVDGRPVYVFAQDFAVMDGAMGAKQAKKIVKVLELARKTGTPVVAMCDSNGARVGEGAAALEAYADVFAHMARLSGVVPMVTMVLGPCVGAAALMAQL
;
A
#
# COMPACT_ATOMS: atom_id res chain seq x y z
N MET A 1 7.93 31.33 11.33
CA MET A 1 8.10 30.75 9.99
C MET A 1 6.84 31.05 9.19
N SER A 2 6.98 31.38 7.91
CA SER A 2 5.82 31.72 7.07
C SER A 2 5.13 30.43 6.62
N THR A 3 3.81 30.39 6.64
CA THR A 3 2.95 29.27 6.15
C THR A 3 3.33 28.83 4.73
N LEU A 4 3.79 29.77 3.88
CA LEU A 4 4.28 29.48 2.53
C LEU A 4 5.57 28.66 2.53
N GLN A 5 6.48 28.90 3.48
CA GLN A 5 7.72 28.12 3.60
C GLN A 5 7.42 26.70 4.07
N ASP A 6 6.46 26.50 4.96
CA ASP A 6 6.06 25.17 5.42
C ASP A 6 5.34 24.40 4.32
N LEU A 7 4.50 25.06 3.52
CA LEU A 7 3.85 24.46 2.36
C LEU A 7 4.89 24.01 1.31
N SER A 8 5.88 24.85 1.00
CA SER A 8 6.94 24.50 0.05
C SER A 8 7.74 23.27 0.50
N LYS A 9 8.03 23.13 1.80
CA LYS A 9 8.69 21.95 2.37
C LYS A 9 7.83 20.67 2.23
N VAL A 10 6.54 20.78 2.45
CA VAL A 10 5.62 19.64 2.28
C VAL A 10 5.56 19.21 0.82
N LEU A 11 5.46 20.18 -0.12
CA LEU A 11 5.42 19.88 -1.55
C LEU A 11 6.73 19.27 -2.06
N SER A 12 7.88 19.81 -1.65
CA SER A 12 9.19 19.24 -2.01
C SER A 12 9.38 17.83 -1.46
N ARG A 13 8.91 17.56 -0.24
CA ARG A 13 8.95 16.21 0.34
C ARG A 13 8.02 15.23 -0.39
N LYS A 14 6.82 15.66 -0.78
CA LYS A 14 5.94 14.84 -1.62
C LYS A 14 6.61 14.48 -2.95
N GLN A 15 7.23 15.46 -3.62
CA GLN A 15 7.93 15.21 -4.87
C GLN A 15 9.10 14.24 -4.68
N ALA A 16 9.92 14.43 -3.64
CA ALA A 16 11.03 13.52 -3.33
C ALA A 16 10.55 12.07 -3.14
N ILE A 17 9.40 11.85 -2.50
CA ILE A 17 8.81 10.51 -2.32
C ILE A 17 8.37 9.92 -3.66
N LEU A 18 7.82 10.72 -4.57
CA LEU A 18 7.42 10.26 -5.91
C LEU A 18 8.62 9.91 -6.78
N ASP A 19 9.73 10.63 -6.62
CA ASP A 19 10.97 10.43 -7.37
C ASP A 19 11.89 9.37 -6.71
N GLU A 20 11.55 8.93 -5.51
CA GLU A 20 12.31 7.91 -4.78
C GLU A 20 12.24 6.58 -5.53
N ASN A 21 13.40 5.91 -5.61
CA ASN A 21 13.52 4.56 -6.19
C ASN A 21 13.28 4.46 -7.70
N THR A 22 13.68 5.48 -8.47
CA THR A 22 13.60 5.46 -9.95
C THR A 22 14.23 4.20 -10.57
N ALA A 23 15.34 3.70 -10.04
CA ALA A 23 16.00 2.49 -10.52
C ALA A 23 15.13 1.23 -10.37
N GLY A 24 14.42 1.09 -9.23
CA GLY A 24 13.49 0.00 -9.01
C GLY A 24 12.27 0.06 -9.94
N VAL A 25 11.74 1.28 -10.14
CA VAL A 25 10.65 1.54 -11.07
C VAL A 25 11.06 1.20 -12.51
N GLU A 26 12.25 1.61 -12.95
CA GLU A 26 12.76 1.27 -14.29
C GLU A 26 12.92 -0.25 -14.47
N LYS A 27 13.45 -0.94 -13.47
CA LYS A 27 13.58 -2.42 -13.49
C LYS A 27 12.21 -3.07 -13.64
N GLN A 28 11.19 -2.60 -12.91
CA GLN A 28 9.83 -3.12 -12.99
C GLN A 28 9.20 -2.86 -14.36
N LYS A 29 9.35 -1.65 -14.91
CA LYS A 29 8.86 -1.29 -16.25
C LYS A 29 9.54 -2.10 -17.36
N LYS A 30 10.86 -2.34 -17.27
CA LYS A 30 11.57 -3.21 -18.22
C LYS A 30 11.06 -4.64 -18.24
N SER A 31 10.49 -5.12 -17.12
CA SER A 31 9.82 -6.43 -17.06
C SER A 31 8.36 -6.43 -17.55
N GLY A 32 7.88 -5.31 -18.10
CA GLY A 32 6.50 -5.16 -18.58
C GLY A 32 5.46 -4.98 -17.48
N LYS A 33 5.87 -4.75 -16.24
CA LYS A 33 4.98 -4.59 -15.09
C LYS A 33 4.72 -3.12 -14.76
N GLN A 34 3.52 -2.84 -14.31
CA GLN A 34 3.11 -1.54 -13.79
C GLN A 34 3.55 -1.39 -12.34
N THR A 35 3.82 -0.14 -11.93
CA THR A 35 4.09 0.23 -10.54
C THR A 35 2.83 0.16 -9.68
N ALA A 36 2.98 0.13 -8.36
CA ALA A 36 1.85 0.17 -7.43
C ALA A 36 0.92 1.37 -7.68
N ARG A 37 1.48 2.56 -7.94
CA ARG A 37 0.70 3.78 -8.22
C ARG A 37 -0.05 3.71 -9.54
N GLU A 38 0.58 3.17 -10.59
CA GLU A 38 -0.08 2.99 -11.91
C GLU A 38 -1.24 2.00 -11.79
N ARG A 39 -1.08 0.90 -11.04
CA ARG A 39 -2.15 -0.07 -10.78
C ARG A 39 -3.33 0.56 -10.03
N ILE A 40 -3.06 1.36 -9.00
CA ILE A 40 -4.11 2.10 -8.28
C ILE A 40 -4.82 3.09 -9.22
N ALA A 41 -4.07 3.82 -10.03
CA ALA A 41 -4.64 4.78 -10.98
C ALA A 41 -5.49 4.11 -12.08
N MET A 42 -5.20 2.85 -12.41
CA MET A 42 -6.03 2.08 -13.36
C MET A 42 -7.31 1.53 -12.75
N LEU A 43 -7.32 1.29 -11.43
CA LEU A 43 -8.49 0.79 -10.72
C LEU A 43 -9.48 1.90 -10.40
N LEU A 44 -8.98 3.05 -9.96
CA LEU A 44 -9.80 4.12 -9.40
C LEU A 44 -10.22 5.13 -10.46
N ASP A 45 -11.34 5.77 -10.20
CA ASP A 45 -11.82 6.91 -11.01
C ASP A 45 -10.77 8.02 -11.06
N GLY A 46 -10.60 8.62 -12.23
CA GLY A 46 -9.57 9.65 -12.46
C GLY A 46 -9.65 10.79 -11.44
N GLY A 47 -8.53 11.05 -10.75
CA GLY A 47 -8.41 12.10 -9.74
C GLY A 47 -9.06 11.82 -8.38
N SER A 48 -9.68 10.64 -8.17
CA SER A 48 -10.33 10.30 -6.90
C SER A 48 -9.37 9.84 -5.80
N PHE A 49 -8.14 9.42 -6.16
CA PHE A 49 -7.21 8.83 -5.20
C PHE A 49 -6.68 9.83 -4.17
N VAL A 50 -6.90 9.54 -2.91
CA VAL A 50 -6.33 10.26 -1.78
C VAL A 50 -5.39 9.34 -1.02
N GLU A 51 -4.08 9.52 -1.25
CA GLU A 51 -3.06 8.73 -0.58
C GLU A 51 -2.97 9.07 0.90
N GLN A 52 -2.97 8.04 1.74
CA GLN A 52 -2.83 8.16 3.19
C GLN A 52 -1.40 7.82 3.63
N SER A 53 -0.95 8.55 4.66
CA SER A 53 0.39 8.34 5.24
C SER A 53 1.55 8.47 4.24
N MET A 54 1.37 9.23 3.15
CA MET A 54 2.40 9.44 2.14
C MET A 54 3.67 10.04 2.74
N LEU A 55 3.54 10.96 3.71
CA LEU A 55 4.66 11.65 4.35
C LEU A 55 5.31 10.86 5.50
N ALA A 56 4.77 9.72 5.87
CA ALA A 56 5.40 8.84 6.84
C ALA A 56 6.59 8.15 6.17
N ASN A 57 7.80 8.58 6.42
CA ASN A 57 9.12 8.14 5.89
C ASN A 57 9.22 6.64 5.59
N ASP A 58 8.40 6.17 4.64
CA ASP A 58 8.31 4.76 4.35
C ASP A 58 7.68 4.50 2.99
N THR A 59 8.49 3.96 2.14
CA THR A 59 8.14 3.49 0.81
C THR A 59 7.94 1.97 0.85
N GLY A 60 7.31 1.41 -0.17
CA GLY A 60 7.06 -0.04 -0.28
C GLY A 60 5.59 -0.45 -0.15
N VAL A 61 4.73 0.45 0.35
CA VAL A 61 3.27 0.30 0.26
C VAL A 61 2.65 1.65 -0.06
N VAL A 62 1.79 1.68 -1.06
CA VAL A 62 0.91 2.80 -1.39
C VAL A 62 -0.48 2.46 -0.89
N ALA A 63 -1.05 3.30 -0.05
CA ALA A 63 -2.35 3.03 0.56
C ALA A 63 -3.21 4.30 0.64
N GLY A 64 -4.52 4.16 0.48
CA GLY A 64 -5.41 5.30 0.48
C GLY A 64 -6.86 4.93 0.20
N SER A 65 -7.63 5.92 -0.22
CA SER A 65 -9.02 5.77 -0.63
C SER A 65 -9.27 6.46 -1.96
N GLY A 66 -10.30 6.03 -2.65
CA GLY A 66 -10.79 6.62 -3.89
C GLY A 66 -12.16 6.08 -4.23
N THR A 67 -12.57 6.23 -5.48
CA THR A 67 -13.84 5.68 -5.96
C THR A 67 -13.63 4.76 -7.15
N VAL A 68 -14.53 3.81 -7.32
CA VAL A 68 -14.72 2.98 -8.53
C VAL A 68 -16.15 3.13 -8.96
N ASP A 69 -16.38 3.64 -10.16
CA ASP A 69 -17.73 4.00 -10.65
C ASP A 69 -18.52 4.85 -9.62
N GLY A 70 -17.86 5.84 -9.03
CA GLY A 70 -18.41 6.73 -8.02
C GLY A 70 -18.60 6.12 -6.62
N ARG A 71 -18.30 4.84 -6.42
CA ARG A 71 -18.44 4.15 -5.13
C ARG A 71 -17.13 4.17 -4.34
N PRO A 72 -17.14 4.55 -3.06
CA PRO A 72 -15.93 4.63 -2.26
C PRO A 72 -15.30 3.24 -2.05
N VAL A 73 -13.98 3.18 -2.13
CA VAL A 73 -13.18 2.01 -1.82
C VAL A 73 -11.90 2.43 -1.09
N TYR A 74 -11.41 1.59 -0.22
CA TYR A 74 -10.05 1.67 0.27
C TYR A 74 -9.15 0.76 -0.56
N VAL A 75 -7.91 1.17 -0.77
CA VAL A 75 -6.94 0.40 -1.54
C VAL A 75 -5.58 0.42 -0.86
N PHE A 76 -4.88 -0.69 -0.90
CA PHE A 76 -3.45 -0.70 -0.67
C PHE A 76 -2.75 -1.57 -1.71
N ALA A 77 -1.56 -1.16 -2.12
CA ALA A 77 -0.74 -1.87 -3.10
C ALA A 77 0.69 -2.00 -2.58
N GLN A 78 1.22 -3.22 -2.60
CA GLN A 78 2.64 -3.46 -2.34
C GLN A 78 3.44 -2.99 -3.56
N ASP A 79 4.50 -2.22 -3.30
CA ASP A 79 5.36 -1.67 -4.34
C ASP A 79 6.61 -2.53 -4.53
N PHE A 80 6.58 -3.37 -5.55
CA PHE A 80 7.69 -4.27 -5.88
C PHE A 80 8.98 -3.53 -6.26
N ALA A 81 8.87 -2.28 -6.68
CA ALA A 81 10.04 -1.44 -6.94
C ALA A 81 10.89 -1.19 -5.68
N VAL A 82 10.28 -1.31 -4.48
CA VAL A 82 10.95 -1.10 -3.19
C VAL A 82 11.22 -2.44 -2.52
N MET A 83 12.49 -2.85 -2.45
CA MET A 83 12.91 -4.10 -1.79
C MET A 83 12.08 -5.32 -2.23
N ASP A 84 11.77 -5.41 -3.54
CA ASP A 84 10.95 -6.47 -4.13
C ASP A 84 9.59 -6.66 -3.41
N GLY A 85 8.99 -5.57 -2.96
CA GLY A 85 7.71 -5.55 -2.27
C GLY A 85 7.72 -6.11 -0.85
N ALA A 86 8.90 -6.41 -0.29
CA ALA A 86 9.01 -6.98 1.04
C ALA A 86 8.44 -6.04 2.12
N MET A 87 7.58 -6.59 2.99
CA MET A 87 6.88 -5.85 4.03
C MET A 87 7.54 -6.00 5.40
N GLY A 88 7.68 -4.88 6.10
CA GLY A 88 8.10 -4.80 7.48
C GLY A 88 7.11 -3.98 8.33
N ALA A 89 7.52 -3.63 9.53
CA ALA A 89 6.66 -2.97 10.52
C ALA A 89 6.04 -1.65 10.04
N LYS A 90 6.77 -0.86 9.28
CA LYS A 90 6.27 0.43 8.81
C LYS A 90 5.21 0.27 7.71
N GLN A 91 5.43 -0.64 6.74
CA GLN A 91 4.48 -0.94 5.68
C GLN A 91 3.17 -1.48 6.25
N ALA A 92 3.27 -2.41 7.21
CA ALA A 92 2.11 -2.96 7.91
C ALA A 92 1.25 -1.87 8.56
N LYS A 93 1.87 -0.89 9.23
CA LYS A 93 1.13 0.23 9.85
C LYS A 93 0.28 1.02 8.84
N LYS A 94 0.76 1.20 7.59
CA LYS A 94 -0.03 1.84 6.54
C LYS A 94 -1.25 1.01 6.15
N ILE A 95 -1.04 -0.31 5.99
CA ILE A 95 -2.12 -1.25 5.66
C ILE A 95 -3.15 -1.29 6.79
N VAL A 96 -2.71 -1.49 8.03
CA VAL A 96 -3.59 -1.53 9.21
C VAL A 96 -4.45 -0.29 9.32
N LYS A 97 -3.87 0.90 9.10
CA LYS A 97 -4.62 2.16 9.13
C LYS A 97 -5.76 2.19 8.10
N VAL A 98 -5.52 1.71 6.90
CA VAL A 98 -6.54 1.61 5.84
C VAL A 98 -7.62 0.60 6.23
N LEU A 99 -7.24 -0.57 6.75
CA LEU A 99 -8.18 -1.60 7.22
C LEU A 99 -9.06 -1.10 8.38
N GLU A 100 -8.48 -0.36 9.34
CA GLU A 100 -9.25 0.26 10.41
C GLU A 100 -10.27 1.28 9.91
N LEU A 101 -9.89 2.11 8.93
CA LEU A 101 -10.80 3.07 8.33
C LEU A 101 -11.92 2.37 7.56
N ALA A 102 -11.59 1.36 6.78
CA ALA A 102 -12.55 0.54 6.06
C ALA A 102 -13.58 -0.09 7.01
N ARG A 103 -13.12 -0.62 8.14
CA ARG A 103 -14.01 -1.16 9.18
C ARG A 103 -14.95 -0.11 9.77
N LYS A 104 -14.43 1.11 10.03
CA LYS A 104 -15.22 2.20 10.63
C LYS A 104 -16.29 2.73 9.69
N THR A 105 -16.00 2.72 8.38
CA THR A 105 -16.90 3.29 7.37
C THR A 105 -17.77 2.26 6.65
N GLY A 106 -17.52 0.97 6.85
CA GLY A 106 -18.19 -0.11 6.10
C GLY A 106 -17.81 -0.13 4.60
N THR A 107 -16.65 0.43 4.24
CA THR A 107 -16.23 0.60 2.86
C THR A 107 -15.40 -0.58 2.39
N PRO A 108 -15.63 -1.13 1.18
CA PRO A 108 -14.82 -2.22 0.62
C PRO A 108 -13.35 -1.93 0.54
N VAL A 109 -12.52 -2.98 0.59
CA VAL A 109 -11.07 -2.91 0.47
C VAL A 109 -10.58 -3.69 -0.73
N VAL A 110 -9.68 -3.10 -1.49
CA VAL A 110 -8.93 -3.77 -2.56
C VAL A 110 -7.46 -3.86 -2.17
N ALA A 111 -6.95 -5.08 -2.08
CA ALA A 111 -5.55 -5.38 -1.81
C ALA A 111 -4.83 -5.77 -3.11
N MET A 112 -3.70 -5.13 -3.41
CA MET A 112 -2.86 -5.46 -4.55
C MET A 112 -1.53 -6.03 -4.05
N CYS A 113 -1.36 -7.34 -4.19
CA CYS A 113 -0.20 -8.07 -3.70
C CYS A 113 0.86 -8.24 -4.80
N ASP A 114 2.07 -7.81 -4.52
CA ASP A 114 3.26 -8.01 -5.34
C ASP A 114 4.48 -7.95 -4.41
N SER A 115 4.87 -9.10 -3.80
CA SER A 115 5.79 -9.12 -2.67
C SER A 115 6.53 -10.44 -2.51
N ASN A 116 7.82 -10.35 -2.24
CA ASN A 116 8.64 -11.47 -1.81
C ASN A 116 8.51 -11.80 -0.30
N GLY A 117 7.47 -11.28 0.37
CA GLY A 117 7.16 -11.65 1.75
C GLY A 117 7.71 -10.70 2.79
N ALA A 118 8.17 -11.23 3.92
CA ALA A 118 8.64 -10.43 5.04
C ALA A 118 10.06 -9.87 4.81
N ARG A 119 10.32 -8.67 5.35
CA ARG A 119 11.67 -8.10 5.40
C ARG A 119 12.54 -8.88 6.38
N VAL A 120 13.34 -9.79 5.88
CA VAL A 120 14.20 -10.67 6.70
C VAL A 120 15.12 -9.88 7.65
N GLY A 121 15.61 -8.74 7.21
CA GLY A 121 16.46 -7.86 8.03
C GLY A 121 15.79 -7.27 9.28
N GLU A 122 14.45 -7.26 9.35
CA GLU A 122 13.68 -6.83 10.53
C GLU A 122 13.39 -7.98 11.50
N GLY A 123 13.76 -9.23 11.15
CA GLY A 123 13.60 -10.39 12.03
C GLY A 123 12.16 -10.62 12.48
N ALA A 124 11.98 -10.89 13.78
CA ALA A 124 10.66 -11.15 14.37
C ALA A 124 9.67 -9.98 14.21
N ALA A 125 10.16 -8.73 14.15
CA ALA A 125 9.30 -7.56 13.97
C ALA A 125 8.54 -7.57 12.63
N ALA A 126 9.13 -8.14 11.57
CA ALA A 126 8.43 -8.30 10.30
C ALA A 126 7.31 -9.34 10.37
N LEU A 127 7.48 -10.41 11.15
CA LEU A 127 6.44 -11.42 11.36
C LEU A 127 5.30 -10.88 12.23
N GLU A 128 5.62 -10.14 13.29
CA GLU A 128 4.64 -9.43 14.11
C GLU A 128 3.81 -8.45 13.27
N ALA A 129 4.47 -7.72 12.35
CA ALA A 129 3.83 -6.82 11.43
C ALA A 129 2.80 -7.51 10.52
N TYR A 130 3.13 -8.69 10.00
CA TYR A 130 2.17 -9.51 9.25
C TYR A 130 1.02 -10.02 10.13
N ALA A 131 1.31 -10.46 11.34
CA ALA A 131 0.29 -10.92 12.28
C ALA A 131 -0.73 -9.81 12.60
N ASP A 132 -0.28 -8.56 12.73
CA ASP A 132 -1.14 -7.40 12.95
C ASP A 132 -2.06 -7.15 11.73
N VAL A 133 -1.52 -7.21 10.51
CA VAL A 133 -2.33 -7.12 9.29
C VAL A 133 -3.36 -8.26 9.24
N PHE A 134 -2.96 -9.50 9.50
CA PHE A 134 -3.86 -10.67 9.50
C PHE A 134 -5.00 -10.50 10.51
N ALA A 135 -4.69 -10.03 11.73
CA ALA A 135 -5.70 -9.78 12.76
C ALA A 135 -6.73 -8.73 12.31
N HIS A 136 -6.28 -7.69 11.60
CA HIS A 136 -7.19 -6.66 11.08
C HIS A 136 -8.01 -7.17 9.89
N MET A 137 -7.43 -7.94 8.97
CA MET A 137 -8.15 -8.56 7.86
C MET A 137 -9.19 -9.56 8.36
N ALA A 138 -8.84 -10.42 9.31
CA ALA A 138 -9.77 -11.35 9.92
C ALA A 138 -10.97 -10.66 10.59
N ARG A 139 -10.77 -9.47 11.20
CA ARG A 139 -11.87 -8.68 11.78
C ARG A 139 -12.74 -8.00 10.74
N LEU A 140 -12.27 -7.83 9.50
CA LEU A 140 -13.05 -7.31 8.38
C LEU A 140 -13.82 -8.42 7.66
N SER A 141 -13.33 -9.64 7.70
CA SER A 141 -13.97 -10.79 7.03
C SER A 141 -15.41 -10.93 7.47
N GLY A 142 -16.34 -10.98 6.51
CA GLY A 142 -17.77 -10.99 6.75
C GLY A 142 -18.40 -9.65 7.18
N VAL A 143 -17.61 -8.60 7.35
CA VAL A 143 -18.07 -7.24 7.73
C VAL A 143 -18.08 -6.30 6.52
N VAL A 144 -16.97 -6.27 5.78
CA VAL A 144 -16.87 -5.52 4.52
C VAL A 144 -16.30 -6.40 3.41
N PRO A 145 -16.67 -6.17 2.15
CA PRO A 145 -16.07 -6.89 1.02
C PRO A 145 -14.57 -6.60 0.94
N MET A 146 -13.77 -7.65 0.83
CA MET A 146 -12.34 -7.56 0.54
C MET A 146 -12.04 -8.30 -0.74
N VAL A 147 -11.32 -7.65 -1.65
CA VAL A 147 -10.85 -8.23 -2.91
C VAL A 147 -9.34 -8.18 -2.94
N THR A 148 -8.71 -9.33 -3.11
CA THR A 148 -7.26 -9.42 -3.25
C THR A 148 -6.86 -9.75 -4.67
N MET A 149 -6.02 -8.92 -5.27
CA MET A 149 -5.41 -9.12 -6.58
C MET A 149 -3.94 -9.48 -6.40
N VAL A 150 -3.53 -10.64 -6.87
CA VAL A 150 -2.12 -11.06 -6.91
C VAL A 150 -1.56 -10.67 -8.28
N LEU A 151 -0.71 -9.65 -8.29
CA LEU A 151 -0.23 -9.00 -9.51
C LEU A 151 1.26 -9.26 -9.79
N GLY A 152 1.88 -10.13 -9.01
CA GLY A 152 3.26 -10.54 -9.14
C GLY A 152 3.63 -11.62 -8.11
N PRO A 153 4.90 -11.74 -7.72
CA PRO A 153 5.28 -12.62 -6.64
C PRO A 153 4.43 -12.39 -5.39
N CYS A 154 4.03 -13.47 -4.75
CA CYS A 154 3.25 -13.42 -3.51
C CYS A 154 3.72 -14.60 -2.64
N VAL A 155 4.72 -14.38 -1.79
CA VAL A 155 5.50 -15.44 -1.14
C VAL A 155 5.35 -15.39 0.38
N GLY A 156 5.33 -16.57 1.02
CA GLY A 156 5.31 -16.72 2.47
C GLY A 156 4.11 -16.02 3.11
N ALA A 157 4.35 -15.11 4.05
CA ALA A 157 3.28 -14.39 4.75
C ALA A 157 2.43 -13.51 3.81
N ALA A 158 2.98 -13.01 2.69
CA ALA A 158 2.20 -12.29 1.69
C ALA A 158 1.17 -13.20 1.00
N ALA A 159 1.52 -14.46 0.73
CA ALA A 159 0.60 -15.43 0.16
C ALA A 159 -0.55 -15.76 1.13
N LEU A 160 -0.26 -15.87 2.43
CA LEU A 160 -1.30 -16.06 3.44
C LEU A 160 -2.22 -14.83 3.53
N MET A 161 -1.66 -13.62 3.49
CA MET A 161 -2.45 -12.38 3.45
C MET A 161 -3.41 -12.36 2.26
N ALA A 162 -3.01 -12.90 1.13
CA ALA A 162 -3.85 -12.92 -0.08
C ALA A 162 -5.04 -13.90 0.00
N GLN A 163 -5.08 -14.78 1.00
CA GLN A 163 -6.14 -15.78 1.20
C GLN A 163 -7.15 -15.41 2.30
N LEU A 164 -6.87 -14.37 3.08
CA LEU A 164 -7.72 -13.87 4.15
C LEU A 164 -8.80 -12.92 3.65
#